data_92546893cc359c20e857c65edd2c9a8a
#
_entry.id   92546893cc359c20e857c65edd2c9a8a
#
_cell.length_a   1.000
_cell.length_b   1.000
_cell.length_c   1.000
_cell.angle_alpha   90.00
_cell.angle_beta   90.00
_cell.angle_gamma   90.00
#
_symmetry.space_group_name_H-M   'P 1'
#
loop_
_entity.id
_entity.type
_entity.pdbx_description
1 polymer ?
#
loop_
_entity_poly.entity_id
_entity_poly.type
_entity_poly.pdbx_seq_one_letter_code
_entity_poly.pdbx_strand_id
1 'polypeptide(L)'
;KNVRYKFAMKANVFKPHGSLDWYHREGNPVRYAGALPLPRLIITPGLNKFRSGYESPFDKHREKANDAIDKARRFLIIGYGFNDDHLETHLTPRIKSGVKTVILTFALSPKARDIALENKNVIAAEFREEAGTSGACFIVDGAEIFYPGVDYWDLDGFVKGVLSA
;
A
#
# COMPACT_ATOMS: atom_id res chain seq x y z
N LYS A 1 -3.89 -39.64 19.96
CA LYS A 1 -4.79 -38.52 19.61
C LYS A 1 -4.10 -37.69 18.54
N ASN A 2 -4.57 -37.74 17.28
CA ASN A 2 -4.06 -36.90 16.20
C ASN A 2 -4.51 -35.47 16.44
N VAL A 3 -3.60 -34.59 16.82
CA VAL A 3 -3.84 -33.15 16.90
C VAL A 3 -3.91 -32.62 15.47
N ARG A 4 -5.11 -32.36 14.97
CA ARG A 4 -5.31 -31.63 13.71
C ARG A 4 -5.02 -30.15 13.98
N TYR A 5 -3.85 -29.68 13.55
CA TYR A 5 -3.55 -28.25 13.51
C TYR A 5 -4.48 -27.60 12.47
N LYS A 6 -5.44 -26.79 12.92
CA LYS A 6 -6.13 -25.84 12.04
C LYS A 6 -5.15 -24.71 11.73
N PHE A 7 -4.64 -24.66 10.53
CA PHE A 7 -3.93 -23.47 10.04
C PHE A 7 -4.93 -22.31 9.99
N ALA A 8 -4.85 -21.42 10.97
CA ALA A 8 -5.58 -20.16 10.86
C ALA A 8 -4.87 -19.30 9.79
N MET A 9 -5.61 -18.85 8.76
CA MET A 9 -5.11 -17.83 7.86
C MET A 9 -4.87 -16.56 8.69
N LYS A 10 -3.62 -16.07 8.70
CA LYS A 10 -3.22 -14.88 9.44
C LYS A 10 -2.84 -13.79 8.45
N ALA A 11 -3.42 -12.61 8.62
CA ALA A 11 -2.93 -11.40 7.98
C ALA A 11 -1.87 -10.73 8.89
N ASN A 12 -0.73 -10.38 8.33
CA ASN A 12 0.27 -9.56 9.01
C ASN A 12 0.07 -8.10 8.60
N VAL A 13 -0.06 -7.21 9.57
CA VAL A 13 -0.22 -5.76 9.33
C VAL A 13 1.02 -5.04 9.84
N PHE A 14 1.72 -4.38 8.94
CA PHE A 14 2.88 -3.54 9.26
C PHE A 14 2.51 -2.08 9.13
N LYS A 15 2.94 -1.25 10.08
CA LYS A 15 2.64 0.19 10.14
C LYS A 15 3.94 0.98 10.27
N PRO A 16 4.71 1.14 9.16
CA PRO A 16 6.02 1.81 9.17
C PRO A 16 5.97 3.25 9.67
N HIS A 17 4.83 3.92 9.51
CA HIS A 17 4.62 5.30 9.98
C HIS A 17 3.83 5.38 11.30
N GLY A 18 3.65 4.26 12.00
CA GLY A 18 2.92 4.21 13.27
C GLY A 18 1.41 4.13 13.12
N SER A 19 0.72 4.42 14.20
CA SER A 19 -0.74 4.30 14.25
C SER A 19 -1.34 5.23 15.30
N LEU A 20 -2.59 5.63 15.08
CA LEU A 20 -3.35 6.46 16.00
C LEU A 20 -3.61 5.78 17.36
N ASP A 21 -3.53 4.45 17.44
CA ASP A 21 -3.68 3.65 18.67
C ASP A 21 -2.34 3.33 19.35
N TRP A 22 -1.22 3.94 18.88
CA TRP A 22 0.10 3.80 19.47
C TRP A 22 0.49 5.05 20.26
N TYR A 23 1.01 4.85 21.46
CA TYR A 23 1.40 5.90 22.37
C TYR A 23 2.79 5.63 22.95
N HIS A 24 3.45 6.70 23.38
CA HIS A 24 4.71 6.64 24.10
C HIS A 24 4.44 6.83 25.59
N ARG A 25 4.85 5.84 26.42
CA ARG A 25 4.76 5.92 27.87
C ARG A 25 6.11 5.53 28.51
N GLU A 26 6.74 6.47 29.20
CA GLU A 26 7.97 6.22 29.97
C GLU A 26 9.05 5.47 29.16
N GLY A 27 9.34 5.91 27.95
CA GLY A 27 10.32 5.28 27.07
C GLY A 27 9.83 4.04 26.30
N ASN A 28 8.60 3.58 26.52
CA ASN A 28 8.07 2.36 25.92
C ASN A 28 6.90 2.64 24.97
N PRO A 29 6.83 1.96 23.82
CA PRO A 29 5.64 1.99 22.98
C PRO A 29 4.53 1.15 23.61
N VAL A 30 3.33 1.72 23.69
CA VAL A 30 2.13 1.03 24.16
C VAL A 30 1.02 1.16 23.13
N ARG A 31 0.20 0.11 22.99
CA ARG A 31 -0.97 0.12 22.14
C ARG A 31 -2.24 0.18 22.97
N TYR A 32 -3.14 1.12 22.62
CA TYR A 32 -4.44 1.25 23.29
C TYR A 32 -5.50 1.75 22.30
N ALA A 33 -6.63 1.06 22.23
CA ALA A 33 -7.68 1.35 21.25
C ALA A 33 -8.50 2.63 21.56
N GLY A 34 -8.36 3.21 22.76
CA GLY A 34 -9.02 4.46 23.14
C GLY A 34 -8.12 5.69 23.02
N ALA A 35 -8.58 6.82 23.58
CA ALA A 35 -7.79 8.02 23.71
C ALA A 35 -7.03 8.02 25.06
N LEU A 36 -5.73 8.32 25.00
CA LEU A 36 -4.89 8.55 26.17
C LEU A 36 -4.30 9.97 26.13
N PRO A 37 -4.08 10.62 27.27
CA PRO A 37 -3.37 11.90 27.35
C PRO A 37 -1.84 11.69 27.25
N LEU A 38 -1.41 10.96 26.23
CA LEU A 38 -0.01 10.62 25.96
C LEU A 38 0.36 10.99 24.51
N PRO A 39 1.65 11.28 24.25
CA PRO A 39 2.12 11.48 22.89
C PRO A 39 1.85 10.24 22.02
N ARG A 40 1.32 10.46 20.82
CA ARG A 40 1.08 9.39 19.84
C ARG A 40 2.36 9.05 19.08
N LEU A 41 2.54 7.78 18.81
CA LEU A 41 3.63 7.29 17.96
C LEU A 41 3.14 7.21 16.51
N ILE A 42 3.22 8.35 15.82
CA ILE A 42 2.90 8.49 14.41
C ILE A 42 3.91 9.43 13.75
N ILE A 43 4.40 9.04 12.59
CA ILE A 43 5.29 9.86 11.75
C ILE A 43 4.41 10.66 10.80
N THR A 44 4.35 11.96 10.99
CA THR A 44 3.65 12.88 10.10
C THR A 44 4.55 13.30 8.94
N PRO A 45 4.00 13.67 7.78
CA PRO A 45 4.79 14.28 6.70
C PRO A 45 5.51 15.54 7.18
N GLY A 46 6.81 15.68 6.86
CA GLY A 46 7.60 16.86 7.21
C GLY A 46 9.08 16.58 7.48
N LEU A 47 9.83 17.63 7.85
CA LEU A 47 11.29 17.60 8.03
C LEU A 47 11.80 16.67 9.14
N ASN A 48 10.99 16.33 10.13
CA ASN A 48 11.37 15.45 11.23
C ASN A 48 11.17 13.95 10.93
N LYS A 49 10.72 13.60 9.72
CA LYS A 49 10.44 12.24 9.27
C LYS A 49 11.64 11.30 9.45
N PHE A 50 12.84 11.80 9.22
CA PHE A 50 14.06 11.00 9.29
C PHE A 50 14.45 10.60 10.71
N ARG A 51 14.31 11.46 11.70
CA ARG A 51 14.75 11.18 13.07
C ARG A 51 13.88 10.15 13.78
N SER A 52 12.56 10.31 13.72
CA SER A 52 11.61 9.42 14.40
C SER A 52 11.52 8.03 13.76
N GLY A 53 11.88 7.89 12.50
CA GLY A 53 11.75 6.64 11.77
C GLY A 53 12.79 5.57 12.11
N TYR A 54 13.87 5.91 12.82
CA TYR A 54 14.92 4.96 13.23
C TYR A 54 14.73 4.42 14.65
N GLU A 55 13.70 4.86 15.36
CA GLU A 55 13.40 4.43 16.72
C GLU A 55 12.28 3.37 16.73
N SER A 56 12.36 2.46 17.74
CA SER A 56 11.30 1.46 17.95
C SER A 56 9.98 2.17 18.36
N PRO A 57 8.83 1.74 17.79
CA PRO A 57 8.57 0.51 17.06
C PRO A 57 8.67 0.65 15.51
N PHE A 58 8.94 1.84 14.99
CA PHE A 58 8.89 2.13 13.55
C PHE A 58 9.92 1.32 12.75
N ASP A 59 11.16 1.22 13.24
CA ASP A 59 12.26 0.44 12.65
C ASP A 59 11.87 -1.02 12.42
N LYS A 60 11.30 -1.67 13.45
CA LYS A 60 10.87 -3.07 13.39
C LYS A 60 9.70 -3.28 12.42
N HIS A 61 8.75 -2.35 12.39
CA HIS A 61 7.64 -2.45 11.45
C HIS A 61 8.10 -2.24 10.02
N ARG A 62 9.07 -1.37 9.78
CA ARG A 62 9.67 -1.15 8.47
C ARG A 62 10.47 -2.36 8.00
N GLU A 63 11.35 -2.89 8.86
CA GLU A 63 12.11 -4.10 8.56
C GLU A 63 11.19 -5.25 8.14
N LYS A 64 10.12 -5.50 8.92
CA LYS A 64 9.14 -6.55 8.59
C LYS A 64 8.31 -6.27 7.35
N ALA A 65 8.00 -5.01 7.06
CA ALA A 65 7.33 -4.61 5.82
C ALA A 65 8.26 -4.86 4.61
N ASN A 66 9.52 -4.47 4.70
CA ASN A 66 10.52 -4.71 3.66
C ASN A 66 10.75 -6.21 3.42
N ASP A 67 10.89 -7.01 4.51
CA ASP A 67 10.96 -8.47 4.42
C ASP A 67 9.75 -9.08 3.67
N ALA A 68 8.55 -8.54 3.91
CA ALA A 68 7.35 -9.00 3.24
C ALA A 68 7.33 -8.59 1.76
N ILE A 69 7.74 -7.37 1.43
CA ILE A 69 7.89 -6.88 0.06
C ILE A 69 8.88 -7.76 -0.72
N ASP A 70 10.05 -8.04 -0.14
CA ASP A 70 11.10 -8.83 -0.79
C ASP A 70 10.67 -10.28 -1.10
N LYS A 71 9.77 -10.85 -0.28
CA LYS A 71 9.24 -12.21 -0.45
C LYS A 71 7.94 -12.28 -1.23
N ALA A 72 7.31 -11.13 -1.53
CA ALA A 72 6.03 -11.09 -2.19
C ALA A 72 6.10 -11.63 -3.63
N ARG A 73 5.07 -12.38 -4.03
CA ARG A 73 4.89 -12.89 -5.39
C ARG A 73 3.95 -12.03 -6.23
N ARG A 74 3.17 -11.18 -5.59
CA ARG A 74 2.20 -10.26 -6.20
C ARG A 74 2.04 -9.05 -5.29
N PHE A 75 1.77 -7.91 -5.88
CA PHE A 75 1.41 -6.70 -5.16
C PHE A 75 -0.01 -6.25 -5.52
N LEU A 76 -0.76 -5.85 -4.52
CA LEU A 76 -1.93 -5.01 -4.65
C LEU A 76 -1.63 -3.72 -3.88
N ILE A 77 -1.52 -2.62 -4.61
CA ILE A 77 -1.14 -1.31 -4.10
C ILE A 77 -2.37 -0.41 -4.19
N ILE A 78 -2.78 0.18 -3.07
CA ILE A 78 -3.99 0.99 -2.98
C ILE A 78 -3.65 2.36 -2.41
N GLY A 79 -3.95 3.43 -3.15
CA GLY A 79 -3.78 4.81 -2.70
C GLY A 79 -2.34 5.19 -2.37
N TYR A 80 -1.34 4.55 -2.98
CA TYR A 80 0.07 4.83 -2.72
C TYR A 80 0.71 5.57 -3.89
N GLY A 81 1.30 6.72 -3.58
CA GLY A 81 1.87 7.64 -4.58
C GLY A 81 3.34 7.42 -4.92
N PHE A 82 4.02 6.41 -4.39
CA PHE A 82 5.46 6.16 -4.56
C PHE A 82 6.32 7.37 -4.14
N ASN A 83 6.02 7.92 -2.97
CA ASN A 83 6.71 9.08 -2.38
C ASN A 83 7.36 8.74 -1.02
N ASP A 84 7.63 7.47 -0.75
CA ASP A 84 8.29 6.98 0.46
C ASP A 84 9.56 6.23 0.11
N ASP A 85 10.70 6.93 0.18
CA ASP A 85 12.00 6.39 -0.21
C ASP A 85 12.35 5.09 0.52
N HIS A 86 11.90 4.92 1.76
CA HIS A 86 12.20 3.71 2.53
C HIS A 86 11.47 2.46 2.02
N LEU A 87 10.22 2.59 1.58
CA LEU A 87 9.48 1.49 0.96
C LEU A 87 9.90 1.28 -0.49
N GLU A 88 10.19 2.35 -1.20
CA GLU A 88 10.54 2.29 -2.61
C GLU A 88 11.88 1.63 -2.89
N THR A 89 12.85 1.69 -1.96
CA THR A 89 14.13 0.97 -2.09
C THR A 89 13.94 -0.54 -2.24
N HIS A 90 12.84 -1.10 -1.74
CA HIS A 90 12.47 -2.51 -1.89
C HIS A 90 11.39 -2.74 -2.94
N LEU A 91 10.32 -1.93 -2.93
CA LEU A 91 9.14 -2.13 -3.77
C LEU A 91 9.44 -1.94 -5.26
N THR A 92 10.06 -0.82 -5.63
CA THR A 92 10.33 -0.49 -7.03
C THR A 92 11.23 -1.51 -7.73
N PRO A 93 12.36 -1.97 -7.16
CA PRO A 93 13.16 -3.03 -7.77
C PRO A 93 12.39 -4.34 -7.97
N ARG A 94 11.51 -4.70 -7.03
CA ARG A 94 10.68 -5.90 -7.13
C ARG A 94 9.67 -5.80 -8.27
N ILE A 95 9.02 -4.65 -8.44
CA ILE A 95 8.13 -4.39 -9.58
C ILE A 95 8.92 -4.49 -10.88
N LYS A 96 10.06 -3.81 -11.00
CA LYS A 96 10.93 -3.83 -12.19
C LYS A 96 11.49 -5.23 -12.49
N SER A 97 11.63 -6.10 -11.50
CA SER A 97 12.03 -7.50 -11.71
C SER A 97 10.91 -8.42 -12.20
N GLY A 98 9.71 -7.89 -12.46
CA GLY A 98 8.59 -8.64 -13.06
C GLY A 98 7.55 -9.16 -12.06
N VAL A 99 7.57 -8.74 -10.79
CA VAL A 99 6.50 -9.11 -9.84
C VAL A 99 5.18 -8.51 -10.30
N LYS A 100 4.17 -9.35 -10.49
CA LYS A 100 2.83 -8.93 -10.94
C LYS A 100 2.22 -7.96 -9.94
N THR A 101 1.81 -6.79 -10.42
CA THR A 101 1.37 -5.67 -9.61
C THR A 101 0.06 -5.10 -10.12
N VAL A 102 -0.87 -4.85 -9.21
CA VAL A 102 -2.07 -4.06 -9.47
C VAL A 102 -2.00 -2.79 -8.61
N ILE A 103 -2.26 -1.63 -9.21
CA ILE A 103 -2.30 -0.33 -8.56
C ILE A 103 -3.72 0.22 -8.70
N LEU A 104 -4.38 0.51 -7.58
CA LEU A 104 -5.71 1.13 -7.54
C LEU A 104 -5.61 2.46 -6.80
N THR A 105 -6.09 3.54 -7.41
CA THR A 105 -6.04 4.87 -6.80
C THR A 105 -7.05 5.82 -7.44
N PHE A 106 -7.42 6.88 -6.71
CA PHE A 106 -8.22 7.95 -7.28
C PHE A 106 -7.46 8.71 -8.38
N ALA A 107 -6.17 9.00 -8.16
CA ALA A 107 -5.31 9.64 -9.15
C ALA A 107 -3.89 9.07 -9.04
N LEU A 108 -3.31 8.67 -10.16
CA LEU A 108 -1.93 8.23 -10.23
C LEU A 108 -0.98 9.42 -10.06
N SER A 109 -0.01 9.28 -9.16
CA SER A 109 1.12 10.21 -9.15
C SER A 109 1.95 10.06 -10.44
N PRO A 110 2.73 11.07 -10.84
CA PRO A 110 3.62 10.93 -12.00
C PRO A 110 4.48 9.67 -11.92
N LYS A 111 5.07 9.39 -10.78
CA LYS A 111 5.93 8.22 -10.55
C LYS A 111 5.18 6.89 -10.64
N ALA A 112 3.96 6.81 -10.09
CA ALA A 112 3.10 5.63 -10.22
C ALA A 112 2.69 5.39 -11.68
N ARG A 113 2.42 6.46 -12.43
CA ARG A 113 2.08 6.40 -13.85
C ARG A 113 3.26 5.91 -14.68
N ASP A 114 4.46 6.46 -14.48
CA ASP A 114 5.68 6.02 -15.16
C ASP A 114 5.95 4.54 -14.90
N ILE A 115 5.83 4.08 -13.65
CA ILE A 115 5.96 2.66 -13.28
C ILE A 115 4.96 1.80 -14.06
N ALA A 116 3.72 2.24 -14.18
CA ALA A 116 2.69 1.46 -14.89
C ALA A 116 2.92 1.43 -16.41
N LEU A 117 3.37 2.54 -17.00
CA LEU A 117 3.66 2.62 -18.44
C LEU A 117 4.90 1.83 -18.84
N GLU A 118 5.93 1.83 -18.01
CA GLU A 118 7.22 1.20 -18.32
C GLU A 118 7.25 -0.32 -18.04
N ASN A 119 6.33 -0.87 -17.23
CA ASN A 119 6.42 -2.25 -16.76
C ASN A 119 5.16 -3.06 -17.12
N LYS A 120 5.26 -3.96 -18.09
CA LYS A 120 4.15 -4.81 -18.58
C LYS A 120 3.53 -5.75 -17.52
N ASN A 121 4.21 -5.98 -16.42
CA ASN A 121 3.70 -6.75 -15.28
C ASN A 121 2.85 -5.91 -14.31
N VAL A 122 2.63 -4.63 -14.63
CA VAL A 122 1.82 -3.70 -13.85
C VAL A 122 0.51 -3.40 -14.56
N ILE A 123 -0.58 -3.49 -13.83
CA ILE A 123 -1.89 -2.96 -14.21
C ILE A 123 -2.22 -1.86 -13.22
N ALA A 124 -2.50 -0.65 -13.70
CA ALA A 124 -2.94 0.44 -12.85
C ALA A 124 -4.35 0.89 -13.25
N ALA A 125 -5.15 1.28 -12.27
CA ALA A 125 -6.47 1.87 -12.48
C ALA A 125 -6.60 3.15 -11.66
N GLU A 126 -7.06 4.22 -12.31
CA GLU A 126 -7.39 5.48 -11.67
C GLU A 126 -8.79 5.95 -12.06
N PHE A 127 -9.38 6.81 -11.23
CA PHE A 127 -10.58 7.53 -11.61
C PHE A 127 -10.29 8.48 -12.76
N ARG A 128 -11.20 8.53 -13.72
CA ARG A 128 -11.18 9.51 -14.80
C ARG A 128 -12.61 9.91 -15.20
N GLU A 129 -12.74 11.15 -15.64
CA GLU A 129 -13.94 11.64 -16.27
C GLU A 129 -13.60 12.07 -17.70
N GLU A 130 -14.32 11.54 -18.68
CA GLU A 130 -14.17 11.88 -20.10
C GLU A 130 -15.54 12.20 -20.69
N ALA A 131 -15.66 13.34 -21.37
CA ALA A 131 -16.90 13.81 -21.99
C ALA A 131 -18.12 13.79 -21.06
N GLY A 132 -17.93 14.13 -19.76
CA GLY A 132 -19.00 14.15 -18.76
C GLY A 132 -19.40 12.78 -18.22
N THR A 133 -18.64 11.74 -18.53
CA THR A 133 -18.87 10.38 -18.01
C THR A 133 -17.72 9.97 -17.11
N SER A 134 -18.04 9.63 -15.86
CA SER A 134 -17.08 9.10 -14.91
C SER A 134 -16.80 7.62 -15.19
N GLY A 135 -15.57 7.16 -14.88
CA GLY A 135 -15.18 5.78 -15.08
C GLY A 135 -13.80 5.49 -14.53
N ALA A 136 -13.25 4.34 -14.93
CA ALA A 136 -11.90 3.93 -14.63
C ALA A 136 -11.01 4.01 -15.87
N CYS A 137 -9.85 4.64 -15.74
CA CYS A 137 -8.79 4.56 -16.73
C CYS A 137 -7.76 3.54 -16.29
N PHE A 138 -7.55 2.54 -17.11
CA PHE A 138 -6.55 1.50 -16.90
C PHE A 138 -5.28 1.80 -17.70
N ILE A 139 -4.14 1.48 -17.11
CA ILE A 139 -2.87 1.33 -17.82
C ILE A 139 -2.55 -0.16 -17.83
N VAL A 140 -2.52 -0.75 -19.03
CA VAL A 140 -2.23 -2.16 -19.25
C VAL A 140 -1.27 -2.29 -20.44
N ASP A 141 -0.19 -3.02 -20.27
CA ASP A 141 0.84 -3.20 -21.32
C ASP A 141 1.37 -1.87 -21.92
N GLY A 142 1.43 -0.82 -21.09
CA GLY A 142 1.88 0.51 -21.51
C GLY A 142 0.84 1.34 -22.28
N ALA A 143 -0.42 0.87 -22.40
CA ALA A 143 -1.50 1.60 -23.05
C ALA A 143 -2.57 2.03 -22.04
N GLU A 144 -3.11 3.25 -22.22
CA GLU A 144 -4.25 3.75 -21.45
C GLU A 144 -5.57 3.36 -22.12
N ILE A 145 -6.51 2.85 -21.34
CA ILE A 145 -7.83 2.43 -21.80
C ILE A 145 -8.88 2.96 -20.82
N PHE A 146 -9.79 3.78 -21.28
CA PHE A 146 -10.90 4.29 -20.47
C PHE A 146 -12.13 3.38 -20.57
N TYR A 147 -12.67 3.03 -19.40
CA TYR A 147 -13.94 2.29 -19.26
C TYR A 147 -14.96 3.16 -18.55
N PRO A 148 -15.97 3.65 -19.26
CA PRO A 148 -17.02 4.49 -18.68
C PRO A 148 -17.94 3.69 -17.75
N GLY A 149 -18.45 4.35 -16.70
CA GLY A 149 -19.48 3.79 -15.83
C GLY A 149 -19.02 2.72 -14.85
N VAL A 150 -17.70 2.47 -14.72
CA VAL A 150 -17.15 1.51 -13.76
C VAL A 150 -16.24 2.19 -12.75
N ASP A 151 -16.19 1.64 -11.54
CA ASP A 151 -15.41 2.15 -10.39
C ASP A 151 -14.24 1.24 -10.02
N TYR A 152 -13.65 0.54 -10.99
CA TYR A 152 -12.57 -0.44 -10.76
C TYR A 152 -11.25 0.17 -10.28
N TRP A 153 -11.14 1.49 -10.20
CA TRP A 153 -10.07 2.22 -9.54
C TRP A 153 -10.18 2.18 -8.00
N ASP A 154 -11.39 1.92 -7.48
CA ASP A 154 -11.68 1.72 -6.07
C ASP A 154 -11.59 0.23 -5.69
N LEU A 155 -11.21 -0.06 -4.43
CA LEU A 155 -11.05 -1.44 -3.98
C LEU A 155 -12.38 -2.22 -3.99
N ASP A 156 -13.48 -1.61 -3.57
CA ASP A 156 -14.78 -2.28 -3.50
C ASP A 156 -15.30 -2.60 -4.90
N GLY A 157 -15.22 -1.63 -5.82
CA GLY A 157 -15.55 -1.82 -7.23
C GLY A 157 -14.67 -2.88 -7.90
N PHE A 158 -13.37 -2.85 -7.65
CA PHE A 158 -12.44 -3.85 -8.16
C PHE A 158 -12.74 -5.27 -7.65
N VAL A 159 -13.00 -5.41 -6.36
CA VAL A 159 -13.33 -6.73 -5.77
C VAL A 159 -14.63 -7.27 -6.36
N LYS A 160 -15.67 -6.45 -6.46
CA LYS A 160 -16.98 -6.87 -6.99
C LYS A 160 -16.94 -7.16 -8.49
N GLY A 161 -16.30 -6.31 -9.27
CA GLY A 161 -16.31 -6.38 -10.73
C GLY A 161 -15.23 -7.28 -11.35
N VAL A 162 -14.10 -7.49 -10.65
CA VAL A 162 -12.94 -8.21 -11.22
C VAL A 162 -12.64 -9.51 -10.46
N LEU A 163 -12.71 -9.51 -9.13
CA LEU A 163 -12.34 -10.70 -8.35
C LEU A 163 -13.51 -11.63 -8.04
N SER A 164 -14.74 -11.14 -8.11
CA SER A 164 -15.96 -11.91 -7.81
C SER A 164 -16.74 -12.33 -9.08
N ALA A 165 -16.19 -12.01 -10.25
CA ALA A 165 -16.77 -12.33 -11.56
C ALA A 165 -16.53 -13.79 -11.94
#